data_5a23cd87ad52d6a6703878986ba52798
#
_entry.id   5a23cd87ad52d6a6703878986ba52798
#
_cell.length_a   1.000
_cell.length_b   1.000
_cell.length_c   1.000
_cell.angle_alpha   90.00
_cell.angle_beta   90.00
_cell.angle_gamma   90.00
#
_symmetry.space_group_name_H-M   'P 1'
#
loop_
_entity.id
_entity.type
_entity.pdbx_description
1 polymer ?
#
loop_
_entity_poly.entity_id
_entity_poly.type
_entity_poly.pdbx_seq_one_letter_code
_entity_poly.pdbx_strand_id
1 'polypeptide(L)'
;MKFFEAVPGELFSPLASPNRALYADALDVLYTAYRENLKIREDTLYSMLRSRLEQQLADATFEGEDIDEEELRDISGRARFLIRKLCGKGWFEKERGDDFEEYITVPSYSSRLLELFHQLRDDRPARGFSYVFGTYSALKVANESESVYDKMAAIYSAYDNTSALINLLQMVYHNVKHYFQMQIDMQDVNQVLASHFNEFGQKVVEAYIRPLKIKDSVPKYRVPIQSVLRSWAEDDALLLAMANAALQDKRGDTVENCRSDLLQKIFWIDERYDNIEHDYLDEIDAQVRRYTRAATQKVENLTNRDQNVRGNLNVLLTALSRNRRDGDLVDRIQPVFQLYEQSFLSEKSLWYRKRPGKRTKAAAVLIQETASDADAAAQAAQLLRSEYGRAAIVAYVQGWLGDADVRYSKDLNIKDDKSYIMSLLAVLTSGDSAAGHQIKELGGSFHENGYSIPQMQIRRKEKKNGF
;
A
#
# COMPACT_ATOMS: atom_id res chain seq x y z
N MET A 1 -17.34 -28.27 -6.59
CA MET A 1 -18.14 -27.94 -5.40
C MET A 1 -18.61 -26.50 -5.54
N LYS A 2 -19.91 -26.24 -5.50
CA LYS A 2 -20.42 -24.86 -5.56
C LYS A 2 -20.23 -24.22 -4.19
N PHE A 3 -20.00 -22.91 -4.13
CA PHE A 3 -19.71 -22.19 -2.89
C PHE A 3 -20.74 -22.46 -1.78
N PHE A 4 -22.03 -22.39 -2.10
CA PHE A 4 -23.11 -22.64 -1.15
C PHE A 4 -23.41 -24.13 -0.86
N GLU A 5 -22.65 -25.06 -1.43
CA GLU A 5 -22.62 -26.46 -0.99
C GLU A 5 -21.67 -26.64 0.21
N ALA A 6 -20.65 -25.76 0.31
CA ALA A 6 -19.66 -25.78 1.38
C ALA A 6 -19.98 -24.82 2.53
N VAL A 7 -20.76 -23.76 2.26
CA VAL A 7 -21.05 -22.66 3.19
C VAL A 7 -22.56 -22.50 3.31
N PRO A 8 -23.13 -22.41 4.54
CA PRO A 8 -24.56 -22.18 4.73
C PRO A 8 -25.02 -20.90 4.01
N GLY A 9 -26.17 -21.00 3.31
CA GLY A 9 -26.69 -19.88 2.51
C GLY A 9 -27.00 -18.61 3.31
N GLU A 10 -27.34 -18.77 4.59
CA GLU A 10 -27.69 -17.65 5.47
C GLU A 10 -26.52 -17.14 6.33
N LEU A 11 -25.30 -17.67 6.14
CA LEU A 11 -24.14 -17.34 6.97
C LEU A 11 -23.91 -15.83 7.05
N PHE A 12 -24.05 -15.12 5.93
CA PHE A 12 -23.80 -13.67 5.85
C PHE A 12 -24.98 -12.79 6.25
N SER A 13 -26.15 -13.38 6.55
CA SER A 13 -27.36 -12.61 6.89
C SER A 13 -27.18 -11.67 8.09
N PRO A 14 -26.44 -12.00 9.18
CA PRO A 14 -26.18 -11.07 10.27
C PRO A 14 -25.38 -9.83 9.82
N LEU A 15 -24.44 -10.00 8.90
CA LEU A 15 -23.62 -8.91 8.37
C LEU A 15 -24.37 -8.01 7.36
N ALA A 16 -25.55 -8.43 6.90
CA ALA A 16 -26.45 -7.64 6.05
C ALA A 16 -27.55 -6.92 6.86
N SER A 17 -27.64 -7.17 8.17
CA SER A 17 -28.64 -6.58 9.06
C SER A 17 -28.30 -5.12 9.46
N PRO A 18 -29.24 -4.35 10.02
CA PRO A 18 -28.96 -3.04 10.62
C PRO A 18 -27.86 -3.09 11.68
N ASN A 19 -27.78 -4.19 12.46
CA ASN A 19 -26.80 -4.43 13.50
C ASN A 19 -25.45 -5.03 13.00
N ARG A 20 -25.14 -4.88 11.71
CA ARG A 20 -23.94 -5.46 11.07
C ARG A 20 -22.63 -5.19 11.82
N ALA A 21 -22.49 -3.99 12.41
CA ALA A 21 -21.29 -3.62 13.18
C ALA A 21 -21.16 -4.48 14.43
N LEU A 22 -22.24 -4.63 15.20
CA LEU A 22 -22.30 -5.49 16.39
C LEU A 22 -21.99 -6.95 16.05
N TYR A 23 -22.55 -7.48 14.96
CA TYR A 23 -22.26 -8.84 14.53
C TYR A 23 -20.80 -9.01 14.07
N ALA A 24 -20.25 -8.02 13.38
CA ALA A 24 -18.85 -8.06 12.99
C ALA A 24 -17.91 -8.07 14.21
N ASP A 25 -18.24 -7.29 15.23
CA ASP A 25 -17.48 -7.27 16.50
C ASP A 25 -17.68 -8.57 17.30
N ALA A 26 -18.88 -9.14 17.29
CA ALA A 26 -19.14 -10.45 17.91
C ALA A 26 -18.35 -11.58 17.24
N LEU A 27 -18.20 -11.54 15.91
CA LEU A 27 -17.36 -12.49 15.17
C LEU A 27 -15.87 -12.34 15.50
N ASP A 28 -15.38 -11.13 15.76
CA ASP A 28 -14.01 -10.92 16.21
C ASP A 28 -13.77 -11.46 17.63
N VAL A 29 -14.77 -11.33 18.52
CA VAL A 29 -14.74 -11.97 19.83
C VAL A 29 -14.71 -13.49 19.69
N LEU A 30 -15.53 -14.06 18.83
CA LEU A 30 -15.53 -15.50 18.53
C LEU A 30 -14.16 -15.96 18.01
N TYR A 31 -13.54 -15.20 17.09
CA TYR A 31 -12.21 -15.50 16.58
C TYR A 31 -11.14 -15.48 17.68
N THR A 32 -11.21 -14.50 18.58
CA THR A 32 -10.32 -14.42 19.75
C THR A 32 -10.48 -15.65 20.63
N ALA A 33 -11.73 -16.02 20.95
CA ALA A 33 -12.01 -17.21 21.75
C ALA A 33 -11.49 -18.50 21.07
N TYR A 34 -11.66 -18.60 19.74
CA TYR A 34 -11.17 -19.71 18.95
C TYR A 34 -9.65 -19.85 18.97
N ARG A 35 -8.93 -18.73 18.90
CA ARG A 35 -7.45 -18.74 18.95
C ARG A 35 -6.86 -19.03 20.33
N GLU A 36 -7.52 -18.58 21.37
CA GLU A 36 -7.04 -18.71 22.74
C GLU A 36 -7.36 -20.06 23.36
N ASN A 37 -8.39 -20.77 22.86
CA ASN A 37 -8.88 -21.99 23.49
C ASN A 37 -9.00 -23.12 22.45
N LEU A 38 -8.42 -24.28 22.77
CA LEU A 38 -8.60 -25.50 21.96
C LEU A 38 -10.07 -25.98 22.00
N LYS A 39 -10.72 -25.85 23.14
CA LYS A 39 -12.14 -26.12 23.35
C LYS A 39 -12.78 -24.87 23.91
N ILE A 40 -13.76 -24.32 23.21
CA ILE A 40 -14.46 -23.10 23.61
C ILE A 40 -15.72 -23.53 24.37
N ARG A 41 -15.83 -23.17 25.65
CA ARG A 41 -17.09 -23.34 26.40
C ARG A 41 -18.05 -22.21 26.02
N GLU A 42 -19.33 -22.51 25.91
CA GLU A 42 -20.34 -21.47 25.64
C GLU A 42 -20.31 -20.34 26.67
N ASP A 43 -20.18 -20.68 27.96
CA ASP A 43 -20.06 -19.67 29.03
C ASP A 43 -18.87 -18.74 28.88
N THR A 44 -17.76 -19.27 28.33
CA THR A 44 -16.57 -18.44 28.05
C THR A 44 -16.88 -17.45 26.93
N LEU A 45 -17.44 -17.90 25.80
CA LEU A 45 -17.83 -17.01 24.71
C LEU A 45 -18.89 -15.99 25.17
N TYR A 46 -19.87 -16.42 25.94
CA TYR A 46 -20.88 -15.55 26.51
C TYR A 46 -20.26 -14.43 27.37
N SER A 47 -19.36 -14.79 28.29
CA SER A 47 -18.69 -13.84 29.16
C SER A 47 -17.83 -12.85 28.37
N MET A 48 -17.14 -13.32 27.33
CA MET A 48 -16.35 -12.47 26.43
C MET A 48 -17.21 -11.50 25.64
N LEU A 49 -18.32 -11.97 25.05
CA LEU A 49 -19.26 -11.11 24.31
C LEU A 49 -19.86 -10.05 25.22
N ARG A 50 -20.33 -10.45 26.41
CA ARG A 50 -20.92 -9.51 27.37
C ARG A 50 -19.93 -8.43 27.80
N SER A 51 -18.68 -8.80 28.12
CA SER A 51 -17.69 -7.85 28.63
C SER A 51 -17.11 -6.94 27.55
N ARG A 52 -16.88 -7.45 26.33
CA ARG A 52 -16.28 -6.66 25.25
C ARG A 52 -17.26 -5.80 24.48
N LEU A 53 -18.55 -6.21 24.42
CA LEU A 53 -19.58 -5.53 23.63
C LEU A 53 -20.66 -4.88 24.51
N GLU A 54 -20.40 -4.63 25.78
CA GLU A 54 -21.39 -4.12 26.76
C GLU A 54 -22.11 -2.87 26.26
N GLN A 55 -21.39 -1.86 25.83
CA GLN A 55 -21.96 -0.61 25.33
C GLN A 55 -22.75 -0.82 24.02
N GLN A 56 -22.20 -1.57 23.09
CA GLN A 56 -22.86 -1.82 21.82
C GLN A 56 -24.14 -2.64 22.00
N LEU A 57 -24.12 -3.62 22.92
CA LEU A 57 -25.31 -4.39 23.29
C LEU A 57 -26.37 -3.53 23.96
N ALA A 58 -25.97 -2.53 24.76
CA ALA A 58 -26.91 -1.59 25.37
C ALA A 58 -27.58 -0.67 24.35
N ASP A 59 -26.84 -0.22 23.35
CA ASP A 59 -27.30 0.74 22.34
C ASP A 59 -28.01 0.07 21.14
N ALA A 60 -27.83 -1.24 20.95
CA ALA A 60 -28.36 -1.95 19.78
C ALA A 60 -29.89 -2.03 19.82
N THR A 61 -30.50 -1.77 18.67
CA THR A 61 -31.92 -1.96 18.41
C THR A 61 -32.10 -3.19 17.51
N PHE A 62 -32.87 -4.17 17.96
CA PHE A 62 -33.08 -5.43 17.23
C PHE A 62 -34.42 -5.47 16.48
N GLU A 63 -34.83 -4.31 15.92
CA GLU A 63 -36.05 -4.21 15.13
C GLU A 63 -36.02 -5.12 13.91
N GLY A 64 -37.04 -5.97 13.77
CA GLY A 64 -37.14 -6.92 12.65
C GLY A 64 -36.28 -8.18 12.83
N GLU A 65 -35.63 -8.37 13.97
CA GLU A 65 -34.95 -9.59 14.33
C GLU A 65 -35.82 -10.48 15.22
N ASP A 66 -35.64 -11.80 15.11
CA ASP A 66 -36.36 -12.78 15.91
C ASP A 66 -35.72 -12.90 17.30
N ILE A 67 -36.02 -11.91 18.14
CA ILE A 67 -35.55 -11.82 19.53
C ILE A 67 -36.75 -11.77 20.48
N ASP A 68 -36.66 -12.53 21.56
CA ASP A 68 -37.70 -12.58 22.58
C ASP A 68 -37.69 -11.34 23.47
N GLU A 69 -38.86 -10.90 23.96
CA GLU A 69 -38.95 -9.75 24.86
C GLU A 69 -38.12 -9.91 26.13
N GLU A 70 -37.92 -11.12 26.62
CA GLU A 70 -37.06 -11.43 27.76
C GLU A 70 -35.57 -11.24 27.44
N GLU A 71 -35.14 -11.62 26.25
CA GLU A 71 -33.77 -11.42 25.76
C GLU A 71 -33.45 -9.92 25.54
N LEU A 72 -34.45 -9.12 25.22
CA LEU A 72 -34.30 -7.66 25.01
C LEU A 72 -34.06 -6.88 26.32
N ARG A 73 -34.52 -7.41 27.47
CA ARG A 73 -34.58 -6.65 28.75
C ARG A 73 -33.21 -6.27 29.30
N ASP A 74 -32.24 -7.12 29.12
CA ASP A 74 -30.91 -6.91 29.68
C ASP A 74 -29.78 -7.25 28.71
N ILE A 75 -28.58 -6.80 29.00
CA ILE A 75 -27.39 -7.06 28.22
C ILE A 75 -27.09 -8.57 28.15
N SER A 76 -27.42 -9.30 29.20
CA SER A 76 -27.20 -10.74 29.29
C SER A 76 -28.07 -11.51 28.31
N GLY A 77 -29.35 -11.15 28.20
CA GLY A 77 -30.27 -11.71 27.20
C GLY A 77 -29.82 -11.42 25.77
N ARG A 78 -29.43 -10.17 25.50
CA ARG A 78 -28.92 -9.75 24.20
C ARG A 78 -27.65 -10.49 23.79
N ALA A 79 -26.73 -10.76 24.72
CA ALA A 79 -25.55 -11.57 24.46
C ALA A 79 -25.90 -13.05 24.13
N ARG A 80 -26.88 -13.63 24.82
CA ARG A 80 -27.39 -14.97 24.50
C ARG A 80 -28.06 -15.01 23.13
N PHE A 81 -28.82 -13.98 22.80
CA PHE A 81 -29.40 -13.82 21.46
C PHE A 81 -28.34 -13.83 20.37
N LEU A 82 -27.23 -13.09 20.54
CA LEU A 82 -26.10 -13.12 19.56
C LEU A 82 -25.55 -14.52 19.37
N ILE A 83 -25.34 -15.27 20.46
CA ILE A 83 -24.88 -16.66 20.40
C ILE A 83 -25.87 -17.52 19.63
N ARG A 84 -27.15 -17.44 19.98
CA ARG A 84 -28.24 -18.21 19.32
C ARG A 84 -28.32 -17.85 17.83
N LYS A 85 -28.24 -16.56 17.49
CA LYS A 85 -28.32 -16.06 16.10
C LYS A 85 -27.14 -16.53 15.27
N LEU A 86 -25.92 -16.37 15.76
CA LEU A 86 -24.70 -16.78 15.04
C LEU A 86 -24.63 -18.29 14.87
N CYS A 87 -25.01 -19.07 15.90
CA CYS A 87 -25.12 -20.50 15.80
C CYS A 87 -26.18 -20.91 14.76
N GLY A 88 -27.40 -20.35 14.81
CA GLY A 88 -28.47 -20.64 13.87
C GLY A 88 -28.14 -20.26 12.41
N LYS A 89 -27.21 -19.33 12.20
CA LYS A 89 -26.71 -18.93 10.87
C LYS A 89 -25.47 -19.71 10.41
N GLY A 90 -24.95 -20.62 11.24
CA GLY A 90 -23.88 -21.54 10.89
C GLY A 90 -22.47 -21.02 11.11
N TRP A 91 -22.27 -19.94 11.88
CA TRP A 91 -20.93 -19.47 12.24
C TRP A 91 -20.20 -20.43 13.17
N PHE A 92 -20.93 -21.17 14.00
CA PHE A 92 -20.43 -22.24 14.84
C PHE A 92 -21.56 -23.22 15.18
N GLU A 93 -21.18 -24.37 15.66
CA GLU A 93 -22.09 -25.41 16.12
C GLU A 93 -21.93 -25.59 17.64
N LYS A 94 -22.99 -26.04 18.31
CA LYS A 94 -22.96 -26.39 19.74
C LYS A 94 -22.90 -27.89 19.87
N GLU A 95 -21.98 -28.38 20.67
CA GLU A 95 -21.81 -29.78 21.00
C GLU A 95 -21.89 -29.96 22.52
N ARG A 96 -22.57 -30.97 22.96
CA ARG A 96 -22.64 -31.34 24.37
C ARG A 96 -21.49 -32.27 24.71
N GLY A 97 -20.62 -31.87 25.63
CA GLY A 97 -19.53 -32.70 26.12
C GLY A 97 -19.99 -33.80 27.07
N ASP A 98 -19.10 -34.74 27.37
CA ASP A 98 -19.35 -35.83 28.34
C ASP A 98 -19.53 -35.30 29.78
N ASP A 99 -19.08 -34.08 30.04
CA ASP A 99 -19.21 -33.34 31.31
C ASP A 99 -20.52 -32.55 31.41
N PHE A 100 -21.45 -32.75 30.48
CA PHE A 100 -22.71 -32.02 30.35
C PHE A 100 -22.59 -30.52 30.08
N GLU A 101 -21.36 -30.03 29.78
CA GLU A 101 -21.09 -28.65 29.38
C GLU A 101 -21.35 -28.49 27.87
N GLU A 102 -21.75 -27.27 27.45
CA GLU A 102 -21.90 -26.94 26.04
C GLU A 102 -20.61 -26.32 25.51
N TYR A 103 -20.12 -26.93 24.44
CA TYR A 103 -18.94 -26.53 23.72
C TYR A 103 -19.28 -25.97 22.35
N ILE A 104 -18.45 -25.07 21.88
CA ILE A 104 -18.58 -24.44 20.56
C ILE A 104 -17.53 -25.03 19.63
N THR A 105 -18.03 -25.59 18.53
CA THR A 105 -17.19 -26.08 17.42
C THR A 105 -17.30 -25.12 16.24
N VAL A 106 -16.16 -24.59 15.78
CA VAL A 106 -16.10 -23.67 14.66
C VAL A 106 -15.76 -24.46 13.39
N PRO A 107 -16.69 -24.55 12.40
CA PRO A 107 -16.45 -25.22 11.15
C PRO A 107 -15.29 -24.62 10.36
N SER A 108 -14.64 -25.42 9.50
CA SER A 108 -13.46 -25.00 8.74
C SER A 108 -13.69 -23.79 7.81
N TYR A 109 -14.87 -23.66 7.22
CA TYR A 109 -15.23 -22.48 6.43
C TYR A 109 -15.36 -21.22 7.30
N SER A 110 -15.94 -21.36 8.49
CA SER A 110 -16.11 -20.26 9.43
C SER A 110 -14.77 -19.79 9.98
N SER A 111 -13.89 -20.72 10.39
CA SER A 111 -12.56 -20.35 10.90
C SER A 111 -11.73 -19.55 9.89
N ARG A 112 -11.79 -19.91 8.60
CA ARG A 112 -11.13 -19.17 7.51
C ARG A 112 -11.72 -17.78 7.30
N LEU A 113 -13.05 -17.65 7.37
CA LEU A 113 -13.71 -16.33 7.25
C LEU A 113 -13.41 -15.43 8.45
N LEU A 114 -13.43 -15.99 9.66
CA LEU A 114 -13.08 -15.26 10.88
C LEU A 114 -11.64 -14.73 10.83
N GLU A 115 -10.70 -15.57 10.38
CA GLU A 115 -9.32 -15.18 10.19
C GLU A 115 -9.20 -14.04 9.16
N LEU A 116 -9.89 -14.15 8.02
CA LEU A 116 -9.93 -13.10 7.00
C LEU A 116 -10.50 -11.78 7.56
N PHE A 117 -11.61 -11.84 8.31
CA PHE A 117 -12.19 -10.63 8.92
C PHE A 117 -11.25 -9.99 9.93
N HIS A 118 -10.58 -10.79 10.73
CA HIS A 118 -9.59 -10.29 11.67
C HIS A 118 -8.41 -9.63 10.95
N GLN A 119 -7.90 -10.24 9.88
CA GLN A 119 -6.83 -9.67 9.06
C GLN A 119 -7.24 -8.35 8.39
N LEU A 120 -8.49 -8.22 7.95
CA LEU A 120 -9.02 -6.98 7.37
C LEU A 120 -9.18 -5.85 8.40
N ARG A 121 -9.39 -6.19 9.68
CA ARG A 121 -9.47 -5.21 10.79
C ARG A 121 -8.09 -4.78 11.28
N ASP A 122 -7.12 -5.68 11.22
CA ASP A 122 -5.73 -5.36 11.60
C ASP A 122 -5.09 -4.54 10.48
N ASP A 123 -5.16 -3.21 10.61
CA ASP A 123 -4.59 -2.23 9.66
C ASP A 123 -3.04 -2.27 9.65
N ARG A 124 -2.46 -3.21 10.41
CA ARG A 124 -1.01 -3.43 10.41
C ARG A 124 -0.62 -4.14 9.13
N PRO A 125 0.35 -3.59 8.39
CA PRO A 125 0.88 -4.29 7.24
C PRO A 125 1.34 -5.68 7.67
N ALA A 126 0.94 -6.70 6.93
CA ALA A 126 1.34 -8.08 7.21
C ALA A 126 2.87 -8.11 7.32
N ARG A 127 3.36 -8.36 8.53
CA ARG A 127 4.79 -8.35 8.83
C ARG A 127 5.42 -9.60 8.22
N GLY A 128 6.42 -9.40 7.40
CA GLY A 128 7.32 -10.49 6.99
C GLY A 128 6.91 -11.20 5.71
N PHE A 129 6.69 -10.45 4.64
CA PHE A 129 6.69 -11.06 3.31
C PHE A 129 8.09 -11.61 3.02
N SER A 130 8.15 -12.90 2.83
CA SER A 130 9.35 -13.60 2.40
C SER A 130 8.99 -14.63 1.34
N TYR A 131 8.08 -14.27 0.43
CA TYR A 131 7.61 -15.19 -0.60
C TYR A 131 8.73 -15.60 -1.55
N VAL A 132 9.54 -14.65 -1.99
CA VAL A 132 10.67 -14.93 -2.89
C VAL A 132 11.75 -15.70 -2.16
N PHE A 133 12.13 -15.25 -0.95
CA PHE A 133 13.09 -15.96 -0.10
C PHE A 133 12.56 -17.32 0.33
N GLY A 134 11.26 -17.45 0.63
CA GLY A 134 10.60 -18.71 0.97
C GLY A 134 10.67 -19.71 -0.18
N THR A 135 10.36 -19.27 -1.40
CA THR A 135 10.52 -20.06 -2.63
C THR A 135 11.97 -20.52 -2.81
N TYR A 136 12.91 -19.58 -2.74
CA TYR A 136 14.34 -19.89 -2.85
C TYR A 136 14.80 -20.89 -1.80
N SER A 137 14.43 -20.67 -0.54
CA SER A 137 14.85 -21.52 0.58
C SER A 137 14.28 -22.93 0.46
N ALA A 138 12.99 -23.05 0.12
CA ALA A 138 12.35 -24.36 -0.07
C ALA A 138 13.03 -25.15 -1.19
N LEU A 139 13.26 -24.53 -2.34
CA LEU A 139 13.91 -25.16 -3.48
C LEU A 139 15.38 -25.50 -3.19
N LYS A 140 16.12 -24.60 -2.54
CA LYS A 140 17.53 -24.84 -2.21
C LYS A 140 17.68 -25.99 -1.24
N VAL A 141 16.95 -26.00 -0.14
CA VAL A 141 17.02 -27.09 0.87
C VAL A 141 16.62 -28.42 0.25
N ALA A 142 15.55 -28.43 -0.55
CA ALA A 142 15.12 -29.64 -1.25
C ALA A 142 16.12 -30.12 -2.31
N ASN A 143 16.84 -29.21 -2.96
CA ASN A 143 17.86 -29.58 -3.95
C ASN A 143 19.09 -30.24 -3.30
N GLU A 144 19.42 -29.84 -2.07
CA GLU A 144 20.48 -30.45 -1.26
C GLU A 144 20.02 -31.76 -0.61
N SER A 145 18.71 -32.04 -0.52
CA SER A 145 18.14 -33.26 0.02
C SER A 145 18.16 -34.41 -1.00
N GLU A 146 18.44 -35.63 -0.54
CA GLU A 146 18.30 -36.85 -1.36
C GLU A 146 16.82 -37.29 -1.47
N SER A 147 15.96 -36.76 -0.61
CA SER A 147 14.53 -37.14 -0.55
C SER A 147 13.75 -36.59 -1.75
N VAL A 148 13.18 -37.49 -2.52
CA VAL A 148 12.27 -37.16 -3.62
C VAL A 148 11.01 -36.47 -3.13
N TYR A 149 10.52 -36.85 -1.94
CA TYR A 149 9.35 -36.26 -1.31
C TYR A 149 9.57 -34.78 -0.98
N ASP A 150 10.78 -34.43 -0.46
CA ASP A 150 11.12 -33.04 -0.16
C ASP A 150 11.14 -32.18 -1.42
N LYS A 151 11.67 -32.70 -2.53
CA LYS A 151 11.70 -32.01 -3.83
C LYS A 151 10.29 -31.77 -4.35
N MET A 152 9.44 -32.79 -4.31
CA MET A 152 8.02 -32.65 -4.68
C MET A 152 7.33 -31.59 -3.80
N ALA A 153 7.45 -31.69 -2.49
CA ALA A 153 6.83 -30.74 -1.56
C ALA A 153 7.32 -29.30 -1.77
N ALA A 154 8.61 -29.14 -2.10
CA ALA A 154 9.17 -27.84 -2.41
C ALA A 154 8.57 -27.18 -3.66
N ILE A 155 8.23 -27.97 -4.70
CA ILE A 155 7.53 -27.43 -5.90
C ILE A 155 6.16 -26.87 -5.52
N TYR A 156 5.39 -27.61 -4.72
CA TYR A 156 4.08 -27.11 -4.27
C TYR A 156 4.21 -25.86 -3.39
N SER A 157 5.16 -25.87 -2.46
CA SER A 157 5.45 -24.70 -1.62
C SER A 157 5.91 -23.50 -2.45
N ALA A 158 6.78 -23.72 -3.44
CA ALA A 158 7.23 -22.69 -4.37
C ALA A 158 6.07 -22.10 -5.20
N TYR A 159 5.16 -22.96 -5.65
CA TYR A 159 3.96 -22.55 -6.38
C TYR A 159 3.04 -21.67 -5.50
N ASP A 160 2.76 -22.10 -4.28
CA ASP A 160 1.92 -21.35 -3.33
C ASP A 160 2.54 -19.99 -2.98
N ASN A 161 3.84 -19.96 -2.69
CA ASN A 161 4.57 -18.72 -2.42
C ASN A 161 4.58 -17.77 -3.62
N THR A 162 4.78 -18.30 -4.83
CA THR A 162 4.77 -17.49 -6.06
C THR A 162 3.37 -16.94 -6.34
N SER A 163 2.32 -17.74 -6.12
CA SER A 163 0.93 -17.29 -6.25
C SER A 163 0.60 -16.19 -5.23
N ALA A 164 1.05 -16.34 -3.99
CA ALA A 164 0.87 -15.33 -2.95
C ALA A 164 1.64 -14.04 -3.29
N LEU A 165 2.85 -14.14 -3.85
CA LEU A 165 3.62 -12.99 -4.33
C LEU A 165 2.86 -12.22 -5.42
N ILE A 166 2.33 -12.91 -6.42
CA ILE A 166 1.56 -12.27 -7.51
C ILE A 166 0.32 -11.58 -6.97
N ASN A 167 -0.43 -12.25 -6.08
CA ASN A 167 -1.61 -11.66 -5.45
C ASN A 167 -1.23 -10.39 -4.65
N LEU A 168 -0.09 -10.42 -3.94
CA LEU A 168 0.43 -9.26 -3.23
C LEU A 168 0.77 -8.10 -4.19
N LEU A 169 1.46 -8.39 -5.29
CA LEU A 169 1.83 -7.37 -6.29
C LEU A 169 0.59 -6.75 -6.94
N GLN A 170 -0.42 -7.55 -7.26
CA GLN A 170 -1.70 -7.07 -7.78
C GLN A 170 -2.41 -6.18 -6.74
N MET A 171 -2.46 -6.59 -5.48
CA MET A 171 -3.03 -5.80 -4.39
C MET A 171 -2.31 -4.45 -4.24
N VAL A 172 -0.97 -4.46 -4.26
CA VAL A 172 -0.16 -3.22 -4.18
C VAL A 172 -0.46 -2.30 -5.36
N TYR A 173 -0.51 -2.84 -6.59
CA TYR A 173 -0.87 -2.07 -7.78
C TYR A 173 -2.25 -1.40 -7.65
N HIS A 174 -3.26 -2.14 -7.22
CA HIS A 174 -4.61 -1.61 -7.03
C HIS A 174 -4.68 -0.58 -5.89
N ASN A 175 -3.93 -0.79 -4.80
CA ASN A 175 -3.84 0.17 -3.70
C ASN A 175 -3.23 1.50 -4.16
N VAL A 176 -2.13 1.47 -4.92
CA VAL A 176 -1.53 2.70 -5.49
C VAL A 176 -2.53 3.46 -6.36
N LYS A 177 -3.27 2.73 -7.20
CA LYS A 177 -4.31 3.32 -8.05
C LYS A 177 -5.47 3.91 -7.23
N HIS A 178 -5.86 3.26 -6.14
CA HIS A 178 -6.89 3.76 -5.25
C HIS A 178 -6.48 5.09 -4.59
N TYR A 179 -5.26 5.17 -4.04
CA TYR A 179 -4.73 6.42 -3.48
C TYR A 179 -4.66 7.54 -4.51
N PHE A 180 -4.30 7.23 -5.76
CA PHE A 180 -4.32 8.20 -6.84
C PHE A 180 -5.73 8.76 -7.08
N GLN A 181 -6.77 7.93 -7.06
CA GLN A 181 -8.15 8.37 -7.22
C GLN A 181 -8.63 9.22 -6.03
N MET A 182 -8.35 8.79 -4.80
CA MET A 182 -8.70 9.56 -3.59
C MET A 182 -8.09 10.95 -3.60
N GLN A 183 -6.85 11.08 -4.09
CA GLN A 183 -6.16 12.36 -4.16
C GLN A 183 -6.86 13.39 -5.06
N ILE A 184 -7.59 12.94 -6.10
CA ILE A 184 -8.31 13.84 -7.03
C ILE A 184 -9.35 14.66 -6.27
N ASP A 185 -10.01 14.09 -5.28
CA ASP A 185 -11.09 14.72 -4.53
C ASP A 185 -10.63 15.62 -3.37
N MET A 186 -9.36 15.52 -2.95
CA MET A 186 -8.82 16.32 -1.86
C MET A 186 -8.67 17.78 -2.27
N GLN A 187 -9.08 18.71 -1.40
CA GLN A 187 -9.07 20.16 -1.67
C GLN A 187 -8.16 20.95 -0.73
N ASP A 188 -7.63 20.30 0.30
CA ASP A 188 -6.74 20.90 1.29
C ASP A 188 -5.32 20.34 1.15
N VAL A 189 -4.33 21.23 1.22
CA VAL A 189 -2.90 20.88 1.16
C VAL A 189 -2.52 19.90 2.25
N ASN A 190 -3.00 20.14 3.49
CA ASN A 190 -2.67 19.28 4.62
C ASN A 190 -3.23 17.86 4.44
N GLN A 191 -4.43 17.72 3.85
CA GLN A 191 -5.01 16.42 3.53
C GLN A 191 -4.17 15.68 2.49
N VAL A 192 -3.73 16.37 1.43
CA VAL A 192 -2.86 15.77 0.40
C VAL A 192 -1.54 15.31 0.99
N LEU A 193 -0.90 16.13 1.83
CA LEU A 193 0.36 15.79 2.48
C LEU A 193 0.19 14.65 3.50
N ALA A 194 -0.84 14.69 4.33
CA ALA A 194 -1.14 13.63 5.29
C ALA A 194 -1.40 12.29 4.59
N SER A 195 -2.21 12.29 3.53
CA SER A 195 -2.45 11.09 2.72
C SER A 195 -1.17 10.57 2.05
N HIS A 196 -0.33 11.47 1.52
CA HIS A 196 0.91 11.07 0.85
C HIS A 196 1.95 10.49 1.83
N PHE A 197 2.20 11.15 2.96
CA PHE A 197 3.27 10.75 3.87
C PHE A 197 2.82 9.69 4.89
N ASN A 198 1.65 9.85 5.49
CA ASN A 198 1.22 8.97 6.57
C ASN A 198 0.50 7.72 6.05
N GLU A 199 -0.39 7.87 5.06
CA GLU A 199 -1.14 6.72 4.56
C GLU A 199 -0.37 6.00 3.44
N PHE A 200 -0.15 6.65 2.32
CA PHE A 200 0.51 6.02 1.18
C PHE A 200 1.97 5.65 1.50
N GLY A 201 2.74 6.57 2.10
CA GLY A 201 4.13 6.35 2.45
C GLY A 201 4.31 5.18 3.42
N GLN A 202 3.55 5.15 4.50
CA GLN A 202 3.66 4.09 5.52
C GLN A 202 2.94 2.81 5.13
N LYS A 203 1.68 2.90 4.65
CA LYS A 203 0.84 1.74 4.40
C LYS A 203 1.14 1.02 3.07
N VAL A 204 1.74 1.69 2.11
CA VAL A 204 2.05 1.10 0.79
C VAL A 204 3.56 1.01 0.55
N VAL A 205 4.28 2.14 0.64
CA VAL A 205 5.70 2.15 0.27
C VAL A 205 6.56 1.40 1.28
N GLU A 206 6.47 1.76 2.57
CA GLU A 206 7.27 1.13 3.63
C GLU A 206 6.79 -0.29 3.95
N ALA A 207 5.48 -0.53 3.87
CA ALA A 207 4.89 -1.82 4.18
C ALA A 207 5.16 -2.88 3.12
N TYR A 208 5.06 -2.52 1.83
CA TYR A 208 5.08 -3.48 0.73
C TYR A 208 6.21 -3.24 -0.28
N ILE A 209 6.32 -2.03 -0.85
CA ILE A 209 7.23 -1.78 -1.97
C ILE A 209 8.69 -1.90 -1.55
N ARG A 210 9.06 -1.28 -0.44
CA ARG A 210 10.43 -1.32 0.05
C ARG A 210 10.92 -2.73 0.47
N PRO A 211 10.14 -3.54 1.20
CA PRO A 211 10.49 -4.93 1.46
C PRO A 211 10.72 -5.76 0.20
N LEU A 212 9.82 -5.66 -0.78
CA LEU A 212 9.92 -6.39 -2.06
C LEU A 212 11.18 -6.03 -2.87
N LYS A 213 11.66 -4.78 -2.75
CA LYS A 213 12.87 -4.35 -3.46
C LYS A 213 14.16 -4.68 -2.73
N ILE A 214 14.16 -4.69 -1.40
CA ILE A 214 15.39 -4.77 -0.60
C ILE A 214 15.54 -6.13 0.06
N LYS A 215 14.51 -6.62 0.75
CA LYS A 215 14.57 -7.83 1.58
C LYS A 215 14.22 -9.08 0.78
N ASP A 216 13.09 -9.05 0.11
CA ASP A 216 12.52 -10.16 -0.67
C ASP A 216 12.68 -9.90 -2.18
N SER A 217 13.91 -9.54 -2.57
CA SER A 217 14.23 -9.04 -3.91
C SER A 217 14.15 -10.12 -4.97
N VAL A 218 13.22 -9.98 -5.91
CA VAL A 218 13.08 -10.85 -7.08
C VAL A 218 14.39 -10.94 -7.89
N PRO A 219 15.05 -9.83 -8.26
CA PRO A 219 16.30 -9.89 -9.02
C PRO A 219 17.39 -10.70 -8.35
N LYS A 220 17.45 -10.70 -7.02
CA LYS A 220 18.47 -11.44 -6.25
C LYS A 220 18.27 -12.95 -6.32
N TYR A 221 17.02 -13.42 -6.24
CA TYR A 221 16.71 -14.84 -6.07
C TYR A 221 16.20 -15.50 -7.35
N ARG A 222 15.86 -14.74 -8.41
CA ARG A 222 15.33 -15.24 -9.67
C ARG A 222 16.21 -16.33 -10.27
N VAL A 223 17.48 -16.01 -10.54
CA VAL A 223 18.40 -16.94 -11.20
C VAL A 223 18.60 -18.25 -10.43
N PRO A 224 18.86 -18.23 -9.11
CA PRO A 224 18.93 -19.47 -8.32
C PRO A 224 17.64 -20.29 -8.35
N ILE A 225 16.47 -19.67 -8.26
CA ILE A 225 15.16 -20.35 -8.31
C ILE A 225 15.00 -21.05 -9.67
N GLN A 226 15.19 -20.32 -10.75
CA GLN A 226 15.04 -20.83 -12.11
C GLN A 226 16.04 -21.94 -12.42
N SER A 227 17.27 -21.83 -11.95
CA SER A 227 18.30 -22.85 -12.18
C SER A 227 17.93 -24.19 -11.57
N VAL A 228 17.38 -24.20 -10.35
CA VAL A 228 16.92 -25.45 -9.70
C VAL A 228 15.70 -26.01 -10.41
N LEU A 229 14.71 -25.19 -10.73
CA LEU A 229 13.49 -25.64 -11.39
C LEU A 229 13.77 -26.23 -12.79
N ARG A 230 14.62 -25.59 -13.57
CA ARG A 230 15.01 -26.07 -14.91
C ARG A 230 15.80 -27.37 -14.82
N SER A 231 16.75 -27.49 -13.88
CA SER A 231 17.48 -28.73 -13.67
C SER A 231 16.56 -29.90 -13.31
N TRP A 232 15.50 -29.66 -12.51
CA TRP A 232 14.53 -30.70 -12.16
C TRP A 232 13.57 -31.01 -13.33
N ALA A 233 13.25 -30.02 -14.17
CA ALA A 233 12.42 -30.23 -15.36
C ALA A 233 13.12 -31.04 -16.44
N GLU A 234 14.47 -31.00 -16.51
CA GLU A 234 15.28 -31.75 -17.48
C GLU A 234 15.56 -33.21 -17.02
N ASP A 235 15.38 -33.52 -15.73
CA ASP A 235 15.60 -34.85 -15.17
C ASP A 235 14.31 -35.69 -15.18
N ASP A 236 14.10 -36.43 -16.24
CA ASP A 236 12.92 -37.30 -16.39
C ASP A 236 12.78 -38.38 -15.33
N ALA A 237 13.91 -38.92 -14.82
CA ALA A 237 13.90 -39.94 -13.78
C ALA A 237 13.44 -39.34 -12.44
N LEU A 238 13.94 -38.15 -12.12
CA LEU A 238 13.53 -37.42 -10.94
C LEU A 238 12.05 -37.00 -11.01
N LEU A 239 11.59 -36.50 -12.14
CA LEU A 239 10.18 -36.14 -12.37
C LEU A 239 9.25 -37.34 -12.19
N LEU A 240 9.63 -38.50 -12.71
CA LEU A 240 8.84 -39.73 -12.54
C LEU A 240 8.80 -40.16 -11.07
N ALA A 241 9.93 -40.05 -10.37
CA ALA A 241 10.00 -40.37 -8.95
C ALA A 241 9.12 -39.40 -8.11
N MET A 242 9.18 -38.10 -8.39
CA MET A 242 8.30 -37.10 -7.74
C MET A 242 6.82 -37.31 -8.07
N ALA A 243 6.48 -37.68 -9.29
CA ALA A 243 5.11 -38.00 -9.67
C ALA A 243 4.56 -39.22 -8.92
N ASN A 244 5.37 -40.24 -8.70
CA ASN A 244 5.00 -41.39 -7.86
C ASN A 244 4.78 -40.97 -6.40
N ALA A 245 5.63 -40.11 -5.84
CA ALA A 245 5.46 -39.57 -4.50
C ALA A 245 4.18 -38.73 -4.39
N ALA A 246 3.86 -37.93 -5.41
CA ALA A 246 2.63 -37.14 -5.48
C ALA A 246 1.36 -38.01 -5.55
N LEU A 247 1.43 -39.13 -6.26
CA LEU A 247 0.32 -40.10 -6.31
C LEU A 247 0.10 -40.74 -4.94
N GLN A 248 1.18 -41.11 -4.20
CA GLN A 248 1.08 -41.62 -2.84
C GLN A 248 0.43 -40.61 -1.89
N ASP A 249 0.71 -39.33 -2.09
CA ASP A 249 0.14 -38.20 -1.34
C ASP A 249 -1.30 -37.84 -1.78
N LYS A 250 -1.88 -38.62 -2.71
CA LYS A 250 -3.25 -38.42 -3.27
C LYS A 250 -3.43 -37.04 -3.94
N ARG A 251 -2.39 -36.52 -4.57
CA ARG A 251 -2.44 -35.23 -5.28
C ARG A 251 -2.94 -35.34 -6.72
N GLY A 252 -3.13 -36.55 -7.21
CA GLY A 252 -3.69 -36.85 -8.52
C GLY A 252 -4.15 -38.31 -8.63
N ASP A 253 -4.81 -38.66 -9.74
CA ASP A 253 -5.40 -39.97 -9.96
C ASP A 253 -4.44 -40.94 -10.66
N THR A 254 -3.47 -40.43 -11.43
CA THR A 254 -2.49 -41.23 -12.18
C THR A 254 -1.11 -40.59 -12.12
N VAL A 255 -0.06 -41.38 -12.36
CA VAL A 255 1.34 -40.88 -12.39
C VAL A 255 1.53 -39.84 -13.48
N GLU A 256 0.92 -40.04 -14.65
CA GLU A 256 0.97 -39.10 -15.76
C GLU A 256 0.33 -37.75 -15.41
N ASN A 257 -0.80 -37.78 -14.73
CA ASN A 257 -1.46 -36.53 -14.26
C ASN A 257 -0.60 -35.81 -13.23
N CYS A 258 -0.03 -36.54 -12.27
CA CYS A 258 0.90 -35.97 -11.28
C CYS A 258 2.14 -35.37 -11.93
N ARG A 259 2.73 -36.07 -12.91
CA ARG A 259 3.89 -35.58 -13.67
C ARG A 259 3.55 -34.30 -14.45
N SER A 260 2.41 -34.29 -15.14
CA SER A 260 1.94 -33.12 -15.87
C SER A 260 1.69 -31.92 -14.95
N ASP A 261 1.07 -32.12 -13.79
CA ASP A 261 0.83 -31.09 -12.80
C ASP A 261 2.13 -30.49 -12.25
N LEU A 262 3.12 -31.34 -11.91
CA LEU A 262 4.43 -30.89 -11.46
C LEU A 262 5.17 -30.06 -12.52
N LEU A 263 5.20 -30.54 -13.78
CA LEU A 263 5.80 -29.80 -14.91
C LEU A 263 5.09 -28.47 -15.15
N GLN A 264 3.76 -28.47 -15.12
CA GLN A 264 2.97 -27.24 -15.28
C GLN A 264 3.29 -26.23 -14.19
N LYS A 265 3.43 -26.67 -12.95
CA LYS A 265 3.84 -25.78 -11.84
C LYS A 265 5.25 -25.26 -12.00
N ILE A 266 6.21 -26.11 -12.37
CA ILE A 266 7.59 -25.70 -12.60
C ILE A 266 7.65 -24.63 -13.70
N PHE A 267 7.05 -24.87 -14.86
CA PHE A 267 7.03 -23.92 -15.97
C PHE A 267 6.30 -22.64 -15.62
N TRP A 268 5.18 -22.75 -14.89
CA TRP A 268 4.44 -21.58 -14.46
C TRP A 268 5.26 -20.70 -13.50
N ILE A 269 5.98 -21.29 -12.53
CA ILE A 269 6.85 -20.54 -11.62
C ILE A 269 7.98 -19.87 -12.42
N ASP A 270 8.65 -20.62 -13.30
CA ASP A 270 9.75 -20.13 -14.11
C ASP A 270 9.33 -18.92 -14.96
N GLU A 271 8.21 -19.04 -15.69
CA GLU A 271 7.62 -17.96 -16.49
C GLU A 271 7.25 -16.74 -15.64
N ARG A 272 6.67 -16.96 -14.45
CA ARG A 272 6.31 -15.85 -13.55
C ARG A 272 7.54 -15.09 -13.07
N TYR A 273 8.60 -15.79 -12.68
CA TYR A 273 9.84 -15.13 -12.27
C TYR A 273 10.53 -14.38 -13.40
N ASP A 274 10.35 -14.79 -14.66
CA ASP A 274 10.84 -14.02 -15.83
C ASP A 274 10.06 -12.70 -15.99
N ASN A 275 8.76 -12.72 -15.77
CA ASN A 275 7.86 -11.61 -16.10
C ASN A 275 7.55 -10.69 -14.92
N ILE A 276 7.71 -11.13 -13.64
CA ILE A 276 7.36 -10.33 -12.46
C ILE A 276 8.03 -8.95 -12.47
N GLU A 277 9.27 -8.84 -12.91
CA GLU A 277 10.02 -7.59 -12.89
C GLU A 277 9.38 -6.57 -13.84
N HIS A 278 9.10 -6.97 -15.08
CA HIS A 278 8.56 -6.07 -16.11
C HIS A 278 7.05 -5.85 -15.98
N ASP A 279 6.28 -6.92 -15.74
CA ASP A 279 4.82 -6.84 -15.75
C ASP A 279 4.25 -6.22 -14.49
N TYR A 280 4.94 -6.39 -13.34
CA TYR A 280 4.41 -5.94 -12.05
C TYR A 280 5.26 -4.85 -11.40
N LEU A 281 6.57 -5.07 -11.21
CA LEU A 281 7.39 -4.13 -10.44
C LEU A 281 7.61 -2.81 -11.20
N ASP A 282 7.87 -2.86 -12.49
CA ASP A 282 8.04 -1.66 -13.33
C ASP A 282 6.73 -0.87 -13.43
N GLU A 283 5.58 -1.57 -13.57
CA GLU A 283 4.28 -0.90 -13.62
C GLU A 283 3.89 -0.30 -12.27
N ILE A 284 4.14 -0.99 -11.15
CA ILE A 284 3.94 -0.43 -9.80
C ILE A 284 4.80 0.84 -9.64
N ASP A 285 6.06 0.80 -10.06
CA ASP A 285 6.96 1.96 -9.99
C ASP A 285 6.47 3.12 -10.86
N ALA A 286 5.96 2.83 -12.05
CA ALA A 286 5.36 3.84 -12.91
C ALA A 286 4.13 4.48 -12.26
N GLN A 287 3.26 3.69 -11.62
CA GLN A 287 2.09 4.20 -10.89
C GLN A 287 2.50 5.04 -9.67
N VAL A 288 3.49 4.59 -8.90
CA VAL A 288 4.03 5.35 -7.76
C VAL A 288 4.59 6.70 -8.23
N ARG A 289 5.36 6.71 -9.31
CA ARG A 289 5.87 7.97 -9.89
C ARG A 289 4.74 8.88 -10.35
N ARG A 290 3.70 8.35 -11.00
CA ARG A 290 2.51 9.13 -11.42
C ARG A 290 1.79 9.72 -10.22
N TYR A 291 1.56 8.92 -9.18
CA TYR A 291 0.92 9.37 -7.94
C TYR A 291 1.73 10.48 -7.27
N THR A 292 3.03 10.30 -7.09
CA THR A 292 3.90 11.29 -6.45
C THR A 292 3.93 12.61 -7.23
N ARG A 293 4.03 12.56 -8.57
CA ARG A 293 3.95 13.76 -9.42
C ARG A 293 2.61 14.49 -9.25
N ALA A 294 1.50 13.73 -9.27
CA ALA A 294 0.18 14.32 -9.10
C ALA A 294 0.01 14.95 -7.71
N ALA A 295 0.56 14.33 -6.64
CA ALA A 295 0.59 14.89 -5.30
C ALA A 295 1.34 16.21 -5.26
N THR A 296 2.55 16.24 -5.82
CA THR A 296 3.38 17.46 -5.88
C THR A 296 2.67 18.57 -6.65
N GLN A 297 2.16 18.28 -7.86
CA GLN A 297 1.44 19.28 -8.66
C GLN A 297 0.18 19.79 -7.95
N LYS A 298 -0.53 18.93 -7.22
CA LYS A 298 -1.72 19.33 -6.48
C LYS A 298 -1.37 20.24 -5.31
N VAL A 299 -0.31 19.93 -4.56
CA VAL A 299 0.21 20.80 -3.49
C VAL A 299 0.62 22.17 -4.06
N GLU A 300 1.38 22.18 -5.15
CA GLU A 300 1.77 23.42 -5.84
C GLU A 300 0.55 24.24 -6.28
N ASN A 301 -0.44 23.58 -6.90
CA ASN A 301 -1.65 24.26 -7.36
C ASN A 301 -2.50 24.80 -6.20
N LEU A 302 -2.56 24.11 -5.08
CA LEU A 302 -3.31 24.55 -3.90
C LEU A 302 -2.57 25.66 -3.13
N THR A 303 -1.25 25.59 -3.07
CA THR A 303 -0.41 26.60 -2.39
C THR A 303 -0.34 27.89 -3.20
N ASN A 304 -0.24 27.80 -4.54
CA ASN A 304 -0.13 28.95 -5.42
C ASN A 304 -1.50 29.45 -5.96
N ARG A 305 -2.59 29.25 -5.21
CA ARG A 305 -3.96 29.56 -5.65
C ARG A 305 -4.12 30.98 -6.17
N ASP A 306 -3.41 31.95 -5.58
CA ASP A 306 -3.58 33.37 -5.90
C ASP A 306 -2.70 33.86 -7.07
N GLN A 307 -1.72 33.06 -7.51
CA GLN A 307 -0.75 33.48 -8.52
C GLN A 307 -0.69 32.59 -9.78
N ASN A 308 -1.36 31.45 -9.78
CA ASN A 308 -1.24 30.50 -10.89
C ASN A 308 -2.53 30.40 -11.70
N VAL A 309 -2.46 30.75 -12.98
CA VAL A 309 -3.56 30.63 -13.96
C VAL A 309 -4.15 29.21 -14.00
N ARG A 310 -3.31 28.17 -13.84
CA ARG A 310 -3.76 26.77 -13.78
C ARG A 310 -4.58 26.48 -12.52
N GLY A 311 -4.16 27.00 -11.36
CA GLY A 311 -4.91 26.84 -10.09
C GLY A 311 -6.26 27.50 -10.18
N ASN A 312 -6.33 28.73 -10.70
CA ASN A 312 -7.58 29.46 -10.90
C ASN A 312 -8.50 28.77 -11.93
N LEU A 313 -7.93 28.25 -13.02
CA LEU A 313 -8.68 27.47 -14.02
C LEU A 313 -9.26 26.19 -13.43
N ASN A 314 -8.51 25.46 -12.61
CA ASN A 314 -9.00 24.26 -11.93
C ASN A 314 -10.13 24.56 -10.93
N VAL A 315 -10.05 25.67 -10.20
CA VAL A 315 -11.13 26.13 -9.31
C VAL A 315 -12.39 26.44 -10.10
N LEU A 316 -12.25 27.17 -11.22
CA LEU A 316 -13.36 27.48 -12.12
C LEU A 316 -13.99 26.22 -12.73
N LEU A 317 -13.19 25.29 -13.25
CA LEU A 317 -13.68 24.04 -13.83
C LEU A 317 -14.36 23.16 -12.79
N THR A 318 -13.82 23.11 -11.56
CA THR A 318 -14.42 22.35 -10.45
C THR A 318 -15.76 22.98 -10.03
N ALA A 319 -15.83 24.31 -9.92
CA ALA A 319 -17.08 25.02 -9.63
C ALA A 319 -18.14 24.80 -10.72
N LEU A 320 -17.74 24.86 -11.97
CA LEU A 320 -18.62 24.57 -13.12
C LEU A 320 -19.13 23.13 -13.15
N SER A 321 -18.25 22.16 -12.81
CA SER A 321 -18.62 20.74 -12.80
C SER A 321 -19.60 20.40 -11.68
N ARG A 322 -19.48 21.05 -10.52
CA ARG A 322 -20.38 20.88 -9.37
C ARG A 322 -21.73 21.55 -9.59
N ASN A 323 -21.75 22.71 -10.24
CA ASN A 323 -22.95 23.53 -10.44
C ASN A 323 -23.46 23.40 -11.88
N ARG A 324 -23.39 22.23 -12.48
CA ARG A 324 -23.86 21.96 -13.86
C ARG A 324 -25.32 22.43 -14.16
N ARG A 325 -26.11 22.68 -13.11
CA ARG A 325 -27.52 23.10 -13.23
C ARG A 325 -27.72 24.57 -12.86
N ASP A 326 -26.68 25.29 -12.46
CA ASP A 326 -26.79 26.69 -12.06
C ASP A 326 -26.42 27.59 -13.25
N GLY A 327 -27.46 28.01 -13.98
CA GLY A 327 -27.32 28.90 -15.14
C GLY A 327 -26.66 30.24 -14.78
N ASP A 328 -26.86 30.74 -13.55
CA ASP A 328 -26.33 32.03 -13.08
C ASP A 328 -24.77 32.08 -13.08
N LEU A 329 -24.11 30.95 -12.83
CA LEU A 329 -22.67 30.88 -12.84
C LEU A 329 -22.07 30.86 -14.26
N VAL A 330 -22.78 30.22 -15.19
CA VAL A 330 -22.46 30.22 -16.62
C VAL A 330 -22.63 31.60 -17.21
N ASP A 331 -23.75 32.30 -16.89
CA ASP A 331 -24.04 33.64 -17.36
C ASP A 331 -23.04 34.70 -16.85
N ARG A 332 -22.48 34.52 -15.65
CA ARG A 332 -21.42 35.40 -15.12
C ARG A 332 -20.07 35.16 -15.77
N ILE A 333 -19.79 33.95 -16.23
CA ILE A 333 -18.50 33.57 -16.86
C ILE A 333 -18.54 33.84 -18.35
N GLN A 334 -19.70 33.76 -19.01
CA GLN A 334 -19.87 33.99 -20.44
C GLN A 334 -19.28 35.31 -20.97
N PRO A 335 -19.38 36.46 -20.27
CA PRO A 335 -18.75 37.70 -20.73
C PRO A 335 -17.24 37.72 -20.70
N VAL A 336 -16.62 36.83 -19.86
CA VAL A 336 -15.18 36.75 -19.70
C VAL A 336 -14.53 35.84 -20.76
N PHE A 337 -15.26 34.84 -21.22
CA PHE A 337 -14.86 33.96 -22.32
C PHE A 337 -15.44 34.50 -23.63
N GLN A 338 -14.74 35.39 -24.31
CA GLN A 338 -14.99 35.68 -25.72
C GLN A 338 -14.52 34.47 -26.53
N LEU A 339 -15.42 33.53 -26.78
CA LEU A 339 -15.27 32.60 -27.88
C LEU A 339 -15.42 33.42 -29.15
N TYR A 340 -14.33 33.70 -29.83
CA TYR A 340 -14.38 34.20 -31.18
C TYR A 340 -15.16 33.15 -31.98
N GLU A 341 -16.36 33.44 -32.40
CA GLU A 341 -17.01 32.68 -33.45
C GLU A 341 -16.09 32.69 -34.66
N GLN A 342 -15.50 31.52 -34.93
CA GLN A 342 -14.88 31.33 -36.23
C GLN A 342 -16.01 31.30 -37.26
N SER A 343 -16.49 32.48 -37.57
CA SER A 343 -17.36 32.66 -38.72
C SER A 343 -16.48 32.53 -39.96
N PHE A 344 -16.69 31.47 -40.66
CA PHE A 344 -16.36 31.26 -42.07
C PHE A 344 -15.03 30.57 -42.40
N LEU A 345 -15.20 29.44 -43.04
CA LEU A 345 -14.40 28.99 -44.15
C LEU A 345 -14.31 30.09 -45.20
N SER A 346 -13.31 30.93 -45.15
CA SER A 346 -12.98 31.83 -46.25
C SER A 346 -12.28 31.05 -47.34
N GLU A 347 -12.28 31.55 -48.59
CA GLU A 347 -11.48 30.96 -49.67
C GLU A 347 -10.02 30.73 -49.28
N LYS A 348 -9.48 31.50 -48.30
CA LYS A 348 -8.12 31.33 -47.75
C LYS A 348 -7.97 30.17 -46.78
N SER A 349 -9.05 29.60 -46.23
CA SER A 349 -9.05 28.42 -45.40
C SER A 349 -9.21 27.11 -46.16
N LEU A 350 -9.52 27.19 -47.45
CA LEU A 350 -9.50 26.02 -48.35
C LEU A 350 -8.06 25.52 -48.52
N TRP A 351 -7.90 24.21 -48.34
CA TRP A 351 -6.62 23.59 -48.55
C TRP A 351 -6.19 23.64 -50.03
N TYR A 352 -5.20 24.48 -50.34
CA TYR A 352 -4.58 24.51 -51.66
C TYR A 352 -3.38 23.53 -51.69
N ARG A 353 -3.39 22.60 -52.62
CA ARG A 353 -2.25 21.74 -52.87
C ARG A 353 -1.08 22.64 -53.28
N LYS A 354 -0.20 22.93 -52.31
CA LYS A 354 1.04 23.68 -52.60
C LYS A 354 1.82 22.90 -53.65
N ARG A 355 2.03 23.53 -54.82
CA ARG A 355 2.97 22.98 -55.80
C ARG A 355 4.33 22.84 -55.10
N PRO A 356 5.01 21.68 -55.24
CA PRO A 356 6.27 21.50 -54.57
C PRO A 356 7.25 22.58 -55.09
N GLY A 357 7.55 23.56 -54.26
CA GLY A 357 8.61 24.51 -54.48
C GLY A 357 9.93 23.76 -54.61
N LYS A 358 10.86 24.24 -55.43
CA LYS A 358 12.22 23.69 -55.54
C LYS A 358 12.73 23.43 -54.13
N ARG A 359 13.05 22.16 -53.83
CA ARG A 359 13.64 21.76 -52.56
C ARG A 359 14.96 22.53 -52.37
N THR A 360 14.94 23.61 -51.65
CA THR A 360 16.11 24.09 -50.94
C THR A 360 16.47 22.97 -49.96
N LYS A 361 17.75 22.56 -49.96
CA LYS A 361 18.22 21.56 -48.99
C LYS A 361 17.78 22.02 -47.59
N ALA A 362 16.78 21.33 -47.07
CA ALA A 362 16.38 21.57 -45.67
C ALA A 362 17.62 21.29 -44.81
N ALA A 363 18.06 22.28 -44.06
CA ALA A 363 18.94 22.01 -42.94
C ALA A 363 18.25 20.94 -42.09
N ALA A 364 18.98 19.94 -41.69
CA ALA A 364 18.46 18.89 -40.81
C ALA A 364 17.80 19.62 -39.61
N VAL A 365 16.48 19.48 -39.48
CA VAL A 365 15.79 19.85 -38.30
C VAL A 365 16.35 18.89 -37.25
N LEU A 366 17.21 19.40 -36.38
CA LEU A 366 17.52 18.74 -35.13
C LEU A 366 16.17 18.61 -34.42
N ILE A 367 15.61 17.41 -34.46
CA ILE A 367 14.56 17.01 -33.55
C ILE A 367 15.23 17.16 -32.19
N GLN A 368 14.95 18.25 -31.48
CA GLN A 368 15.21 18.30 -30.05
C GLN A 368 14.32 17.17 -29.50
N GLU A 369 14.95 16.06 -29.18
CA GLU A 369 14.33 15.06 -28.32
C GLU A 369 13.84 15.85 -27.12
N THR A 370 12.51 15.92 -26.96
CA THR A 370 11.92 16.39 -25.72
C THR A 370 12.58 15.57 -24.63
N ALA A 371 13.30 16.26 -23.76
CA ALA A 371 14.07 15.67 -22.68
C ALA A 371 13.25 14.53 -22.07
N SER A 372 13.81 13.33 -22.05
CA SER A 372 13.14 12.18 -21.49
C SER A 372 12.74 12.49 -20.06
N ASP A 373 11.66 11.89 -19.58
CA ASP A 373 11.23 12.05 -18.18
C ASP A 373 12.38 11.80 -17.17
N ALA A 374 13.35 10.97 -17.57
CA ALA A 374 14.59 10.72 -16.82
C ALA A 374 15.51 11.97 -16.77
N ASP A 375 15.60 12.75 -17.84
CA ASP A 375 16.41 13.96 -17.88
C ASP A 375 15.76 15.10 -17.07
N ALA A 376 14.42 15.20 -17.09
CA ALA A 376 13.70 16.15 -16.25
C ALA A 376 13.82 15.78 -14.76
N ALA A 377 13.76 14.50 -14.41
CA ALA A 377 13.99 14.00 -13.05
C ALA A 377 15.46 14.20 -12.62
N ALA A 378 16.40 13.98 -13.51
CA ALA A 378 17.83 14.23 -13.26
C ALA A 378 18.12 15.73 -13.07
N GLN A 379 17.52 16.61 -13.88
CA GLN A 379 17.64 18.07 -13.72
C GLN A 379 16.99 18.54 -12.42
N ALA A 380 15.80 18.05 -12.05
CA ALA A 380 15.16 18.36 -10.79
C ALA A 380 15.99 17.86 -9.59
N ALA A 381 16.54 16.65 -9.67
CA ALA A 381 17.44 16.11 -8.65
C ALA A 381 18.75 16.90 -8.56
N GLN A 382 19.25 17.41 -9.68
CA GLN A 382 20.46 18.24 -9.72
C GLN A 382 20.20 19.63 -9.14
N LEU A 383 19.03 20.24 -9.40
CA LEU A 383 18.58 21.48 -8.79
C LEU A 383 18.41 21.34 -7.27
N LEU A 384 17.75 20.28 -6.83
CA LEU A 384 17.61 19.98 -5.39
C LEU A 384 18.97 19.73 -4.72
N ARG A 385 19.89 19.02 -5.40
CA ARG A 385 21.26 18.81 -4.90
C ARG A 385 22.07 20.10 -4.88
N SER A 386 21.84 21.05 -5.78
CA SER A 386 22.54 22.32 -5.79
C SER A 386 21.99 23.30 -4.73
N GLU A 387 20.68 23.35 -4.52
CA GLU A 387 20.05 24.27 -3.57
C GLU A 387 20.06 23.77 -2.12
N TYR A 388 19.86 22.46 -1.91
CA TYR A 388 19.77 21.82 -0.59
C TYR A 388 20.85 20.75 -0.41
N GLY A 389 21.86 20.76 -1.25
CA GLY A 389 22.97 19.82 -1.18
C GLY A 389 23.86 20.10 0.01
N ARG A 390 24.70 19.10 0.34
CA ARG A 390 25.61 19.15 1.49
C ARG A 390 26.50 20.40 1.52
N ALA A 391 27.01 20.83 0.38
CA ALA A 391 27.81 22.05 0.26
C ALA A 391 27.01 23.31 0.63
N ALA A 392 25.74 23.39 0.20
CA ALA A 392 24.87 24.49 0.52
C ALA A 392 24.51 24.53 2.02
N ILE A 393 24.26 23.35 2.64
CA ILE A 393 24.01 23.26 4.08
C ILE A 393 25.21 23.68 4.88
N VAL A 394 26.43 23.25 4.52
CA VAL A 394 27.67 23.63 5.20
C VAL A 394 27.91 25.13 5.05
N ALA A 395 27.70 25.68 3.85
CA ALA A 395 27.85 27.14 3.60
C ALA A 395 26.81 27.94 4.42
N TYR A 396 25.57 27.49 4.51
CA TYR A 396 24.54 28.13 5.32
C TYR A 396 24.91 28.15 6.81
N VAL A 397 25.36 27.03 7.36
CA VAL A 397 25.76 26.94 8.77
C VAL A 397 27.02 27.78 9.04
N GLN A 398 27.98 27.76 8.13
CA GLN A 398 29.19 28.59 8.26
C GLN A 398 28.88 30.09 8.16
N GLY A 399 28.00 30.48 7.24
CA GLY A 399 27.54 31.86 7.13
C GLY A 399 26.82 32.36 8.39
N TRP A 400 26.02 31.45 8.99
CA TRP A 400 25.33 31.76 10.23
C TRP A 400 26.28 31.82 11.46
N LEU A 401 27.22 30.86 11.59
CA LEU A 401 28.24 30.93 12.65
C LEU A 401 29.15 32.16 12.56
N GLY A 402 29.45 32.63 11.33
CA GLY A 402 30.38 33.71 11.12
C GLY A 402 31.74 33.44 11.79
N ASP A 403 32.22 34.38 12.59
CA ASP A 403 33.48 34.27 13.35
C ASP A 403 33.30 33.60 14.72
N ALA A 404 32.05 33.25 15.12
CA ALA A 404 31.77 32.65 16.41
C ALA A 404 31.94 31.13 16.36
N ASP A 405 32.54 30.52 17.37
CA ASP A 405 32.66 29.05 17.50
C ASP A 405 31.39 28.39 17.95
N VAL A 406 30.51 29.14 18.61
CA VAL A 406 29.25 28.62 19.18
C VAL A 406 28.15 29.65 19.00
N ARG A 407 26.98 29.24 18.52
CA ARG A 407 25.74 30.06 18.52
C ARG A 407 24.53 29.21 18.95
N TYR A 408 23.48 29.90 19.36
CA TYR A 408 22.24 29.28 19.81
C TYR A 408 21.14 29.49 18.79
N SER A 409 20.19 28.55 18.72
CA SER A 409 19.08 28.60 17.78
C SER A 409 18.20 29.86 17.92
N LYS A 410 18.19 30.51 19.09
CA LYS A 410 17.49 31.79 19.31
C LYS A 410 18.07 32.95 18.51
N ASP A 411 19.32 32.81 18.07
CA ASP A 411 20.00 33.83 17.27
C ASP A 411 19.83 33.57 15.75
N LEU A 412 19.10 32.51 15.38
CA LEU A 412 18.74 32.18 14.02
C LEU A 412 17.61 33.09 13.54
N ASN A 413 17.90 33.92 12.54
CA ASN A 413 16.90 34.78 11.92
C ASN A 413 16.22 34.00 10.77
N ILE A 414 15.17 33.26 11.11
CA ILE A 414 14.40 32.49 10.12
C ILE A 414 13.34 33.42 9.52
N LYS A 415 13.54 33.81 8.25
CA LYS A 415 12.68 34.76 7.55
C LYS A 415 11.72 34.06 6.57
N ASP A 416 12.10 32.91 6.05
CA ASP A 416 11.39 32.21 4.97
C ASP A 416 11.49 30.68 5.13
N ASP A 417 10.68 29.95 4.36
CA ASP A 417 10.65 28.49 4.34
C ASP A 417 12.03 27.90 4.00
N LYS A 418 12.81 28.57 3.14
CA LYS A 418 14.14 28.09 2.74
C LYS A 418 15.09 28.09 3.92
N SER A 419 15.12 29.15 4.72
CA SER A 419 15.99 29.24 5.91
C SER A 419 15.54 28.25 6.99
N TYR A 420 14.24 28.00 7.12
CA TYR A 420 13.72 26.98 8.02
C TYR A 420 14.12 25.56 7.59
N ILE A 421 13.95 25.21 6.30
CA ILE A 421 14.36 23.92 5.74
C ILE A 421 15.86 23.71 5.89
N MET A 422 16.66 24.73 5.59
CA MET A 422 18.12 24.66 5.73
C MET A 422 18.54 24.45 7.19
N SER A 423 17.84 25.03 8.16
CA SER A 423 18.10 24.82 9.58
C SER A 423 17.77 23.36 10.01
N LEU A 424 16.67 22.78 9.53
CA LEU A 424 16.34 21.38 9.76
C LEU A 424 17.35 20.42 9.13
N LEU A 425 17.78 20.70 7.90
CA LEU A 425 18.80 19.91 7.22
C LEU A 425 20.16 19.99 7.92
N ALA A 426 20.50 21.14 8.53
CA ALA A 426 21.70 21.29 9.35
C ALA A 426 21.65 20.39 10.60
N VAL A 427 20.48 20.25 11.24
CA VAL A 427 20.27 19.32 12.38
C VAL A 427 20.48 17.88 11.93
N LEU A 428 19.83 17.46 10.84
CA LEU A 428 19.92 16.10 10.32
C LEU A 428 21.33 15.70 9.89
N THR A 429 22.12 16.66 9.40
CA THR A 429 23.49 16.41 8.94
C THR A 429 24.55 16.56 10.04
N SER A 430 24.20 17.03 11.22
CA SER A 430 25.14 17.30 12.33
C SER A 430 25.91 16.08 12.81
N GLY A 431 25.33 14.86 12.67
CA GLY A 431 25.96 13.58 13.02
C GLY A 431 27.04 13.10 12.05
N ASP A 432 27.11 13.71 10.86
CA ASP A 432 28.06 13.28 9.83
C ASP A 432 29.48 13.82 10.10
N SER A 433 30.47 12.97 9.86
CA SER A 433 31.89 13.31 10.09
C SER A 433 32.37 14.48 9.25
N ALA A 434 31.75 14.72 8.09
CA ALA A 434 32.12 15.78 7.13
C ALA A 434 31.22 17.03 7.21
N ALA A 435 30.30 17.11 8.17
CA ALA A 435 29.35 18.24 8.27
C ALA A 435 30.00 19.55 8.71
N GLY A 436 31.18 19.53 9.32
CA GLY A 436 31.91 20.75 9.77
C GLY A 436 31.29 21.44 10.99
N HIS A 437 30.14 20.92 11.50
CA HIS A 437 29.45 21.46 12.68
C HIS A 437 28.86 20.32 13.54
N GLN A 438 28.56 20.64 14.77
CA GLN A 438 27.94 19.73 15.73
C GLN A 438 26.79 20.46 16.44
N ILE A 439 25.66 19.79 16.59
CA ILE A 439 24.48 20.35 17.26
C ILE A 439 24.21 19.57 18.53
N LYS A 440 23.93 20.31 19.60
CA LYS A 440 23.49 19.77 20.88
C LYS A 440 22.13 20.34 21.21
N GLU A 441 21.14 19.49 21.40
CA GLU A 441 19.81 19.90 21.85
C GLU A 441 19.86 20.34 23.32
N LEU A 442 19.16 21.44 23.63
CA LEU A 442 19.10 22.03 24.97
C LEU A 442 17.76 21.75 25.68
N GLY A 443 16.80 21.14 24.94
CA GLY A 443 15.43 20.89 25.41
C GLY A 443 14.54 22.14 25.32
N GLY A 444 13.28 21.94 24.92
CA GLY A 444 12.32 23.01 24.66
C GLY A 444 12.33 23.52 23.23
N SER A 445 11.29 24.27 22.86
CA SER A 445 11.14 24.93 21.56
C SER A 445 10.70 26.37 21.74
N PHE A 446 10.94 27.23 20.77
CA PHE A 446 10.41 28.57 20.68
C PHE A 446 9.75 28.78 19.30
N HIS A 447 8.87 29.78 19.25
CA HIS A 447 8.14 30.10 18.03
C HIS A 447 8.63 31.44 17.49
N GLU A 448 9.01 31.47 16.23
CA GLU A 448 9.43 32.69 15.54
C GLU A 448 8.89 32.65 14.10
N ASN A 449 8.26 33.74 13.67
CA ASN A 449 7.69 33.91 12.32
C ASN A 449 6.76 32.75 11.85
N GLY A 450 6.04 32.10 12.78
CA GLY A 450 5.15 30.99 12.47
C GLY A 450 5.81 29.60 12.49
N TYR A 451 7.11 29.53 12.72
CA TYR A 451 7.88 28.27 12.79
C TYR A 451 8.14 27.88 14.25
N SER A 452 8.05 26.58 14.54
CA SER A 452 8.45 26.01 15.82
C SER A 452 9.87 25.46 15.72
N ILE A 453 10.78 26.03 16.49
CA ILE A 453 12.21 25.76 16.40
C ILE A 453 12.68 25.16 17.73
N PRO A 454 13.34 23.99 17.73
CA PRO A 454 13.91 23.43 18.96
C PRO A 454 15.08 24.29 19.46
N GLN A 455 15.22 24.39 20.79
CA GLN A 455 16.35 25.06 21.38
C GLN A 455 17.60 24.20 21.25
N MET A 456 18.59 24.67 20.52
CA MET A 456 19.83 23.97 20.25
C MET A 456 21.03 24.89 20.25
N GLN A 457 22.17 24.29 20.56
CA GLN A 457 23.48 24.90 20.48
C GLN A 457 24.21 24.33 19.25
N ILE A 458 24.68 25.19 18.40
CA ILE A 458 25.44 24.83 17.21
C ILE A 458 26.88 25.25 17.40
N ARG A 459 27.81 24.30 17.22
CA ARG A 459 29.24 24.48 17.42
C ARG A 459 30.02 24.10 16.19
N ARG A 460 31.06 24.84 15.87
CA ARG A 460 32.03 24.51 14.82
C ARG A 460 32.82 23.26 15.23
N LYS A 461 32.95 22.31 14.32
CA LYS A 461 33.75 21.12 14.52
C LYS A 461 35.20 21.42 14.17
N GLU A 462 36.12 21.24 15.10
CA GLU A 462 37.55 21.37 14.81
C GLU A 462 37.96 20.31 13.78
N LYS A 463 38.64 20.74 12.70
CA LYS A 463 39.28 19.80 11.78
C LYS A 463 40.35 19.05 12.57
N LYS A 464 40.10 17.76 12.88
CA LYS A 464 41.19 16.88 13.27
C LYS A 464 42.14 16.80 12.09
N ASN A 465 43.25 17.50 12.19
CA ASN A 465 44.42 17.25 11.35
C ASN A 465 44.88 15.82 11.66
N GLY A 466 44.54 14.89 10.77
CA GLY A 466 45.06 13.52 10.81
C GLY A 466 46.55 13.59 10.43
N PHE A 467 47.35 13.02 11.27
CA PHE A 467 48.70 12.54 10.96
C PHE A 467 48.61 11.37 9.98
#